data_57b26d0dc93cfdc75311cad62bcd4662
#
_entry.id   57b26d0dc93cfdc75311cad62bcd4662
#
_cell.length_a   1.000
_cell.length_b   1.000
_cell.length_c   1.000
_cell.angle_alpha   90.00
_cell.angle_beta   90.00
_cell.angle_gamma   90.00
#
_symmetry.space_group_name_H-M   'P 1'
#
loop_
_entity.id
_entity.type
_entity.pdbx_description
1 polymer ?
#
loop_
_entity_poly.entity_id
_entity_poly.type
_entity_poly.pdbx_seq_one_letter_code
_entity_poly.pdbx_strand_id
1 'polypeptide(L)'
;MTNTANKSLDWYAERTAYLTEFMSEERRQVLQRTLDSRTRYMTILTENTYHAQNASALVRHCEAFGVPDIHTTATRCKFNPNVNNVRGPDHWIDLPRHRTPAA
;
A
#
# COMPACT_ATOMS: atom_id res chain seq x y z
N MET A 1 -8.04 3.29 -4.20
CA MET A 1 -6.68 3.81 -4.43
C MET A 1 -6.73 5.21 -4.96
N THR A 2 -5.82 6.00 -4.52
CA THR A 2 -5.73 7.38 -4.97
C THR A 2 -5.18 7.47 -6.38
N ASN A 3 -5.62 8.47 -7.12
CA ASN A 3 -5.14 8.72 -8.47
C ASN A 3 -3.87 9.56 -8.42
N THR A 4 -2.76 8.93 -8.03
CA THR A 4 -1.47 9.61 -7.87
C THR A 4 -0.62 9.60 -9.13
N ALA A 5 -1.00 8.82 -10.14
CA ALA A 5 -0.19 8.59 -11.35
C ALA A 5 0.06 9.87 -12.16
N ASN A 6 -0.81 10.87 -12.02
CA ASN A 6 -0.74 12.11 -12.82
C ASN A 6 0.04 13.24 -12.14
N LYS A 7 0.65 12.98 -10.99
CA LYS A 7 1.41 14.00 -10.25
C LYS A 7 2.90 13.86 -10.52
N SER A 8 3.58 14.99 -10.68
CA SER A 8 5.03 14.99 -10.87
C SER A 8 5.78 14.72 -9.56
N LEU A 9 7.03 14.30 -9.68
CA LEU A 9 7.90 14.11 -8.51
C LEU A 9 8.12 15.43 -7.77
N ASP A 10 8.20 16.54 -8.48
CA ASP A 10 8.36 17.84 -7.87
C ASP A 10 7.14 18.22 -7.02
N TRP A 11 5.95 17.88 -7.49
CA TRP A 11 4.73 18.10 -6.74
C TRP A 11 4.76 17.36 -5.39
N TYR A 12 5.19 16.10 -5.41
CA TYR A 12 5.31 15.30 -4.19
C TYR A 12 6.40 15.86 -3.26
N ALA A 13 7.52 16.28 -3.82
CA ALA A 13 8.63 16.83 -3.03
C ALA A 13 8.21 18.10 -2.29
N GLU A 14 7.50 18.99 -2.95
CA GLU A 14 6.99 20.22 -2.33
C GLU A 14 6.04 19.91 -1.18
N ARG A 15 5.08 19.01 -1.40
CA ARG A 15 4.10 18.64 -0.37
C ARG A 15 4.76 17.95 0.79
N THR A 16 5.72 17.07 0.52
CA THR A 16 6.47 16.37 1.57
C THR A 16 7.27 17.36 2.42
N ALA A 17 7.96 18.30 1.80
CA ALA A 17 8.73 19.30 2.52
C ALA A 17 7.83 20.17 3.41
N TYR A 18 6.69 20.60 2.87
CA TYR A 18 5.74 21.41 3.63
C TYR A 18 5.16 20.66 4.83
N LEU A 19 4.69 19.44 4.59
CA LEU A 19 4.06 18.63 5.65
C LEU A 19 5.06 18.19 6.71
N THR A 20 6.31 17.97 6.33
CA THR A 20 7.37 17.55 7.25
C THR A 20 7.63 18.59 8.34
N GLU A 21 7.38 19.86 8.06
CA GLU A 21 7.55 20.93 9.04
C GLU A 21 6.62 20.79 10.24
N PHE A 22 5.50 20.09 10.08
CA PHE A 22 4.51 19.85 11.14
C PHE A 22 4.75 18.57 11.92
N MET A 23 5.77 17.80 11.56
CA MET A 23 6.06 16.53 12.23
C MET A 23 7.26 16.65 13.17
N SER A 24 7.24 15.86 14.25
CA SER A 24 8.40 15.74 15.11
C SER A 24 9.54 15.03 14.36
N GLU A 25 10.76 15.30 14.75
CA GLU A 25 11.95 14.65 14.18
C GLU A 25 11.90 13.15 14.36
N GLU A 26 11.46 12.69 15.53
CA GLU A 26 11.32 11.28 15.83
C GLU A 26 10.37 10.59 14.86
N ARG A 27 9.19 11.18 14.61
CA ARG A 27 8.21 10.63 13.67
C ARG A 27 8.76 10.60 12.24
N ARG A 28 9.47 11.66 11.85
CA ARG A 28 10.08 11.73 10.52
C ARG A 28 11.09 10.62 10.31
N GLN A 29 11.92 10.33 11.33
CA GLN A 29 12.90 9.25 11.28
C GLN A 29 12.24 7.88 11.16
N VAL A 30 11.15 7.65 11.87
CA VAL A 30 10.38 6.39 11.77
C VAL A 30 9.83 6.21 10.37
N LEU A 31 9.24 7.24 9.79
CA LEU A 31 8.71 7.19 8.43
C LEU A 31 9.81 6.90 7.42
N GLN A 32 10.95 7.56 7.55
CA GLN A 32 12.07 7.36 6.62
C GLN A 32 12.62 5.95 6.71
N ARG A 33 12.79 5.39 7.90
CA ARG A 33 13.22 4.01 8.08
C ARG A 33 12.25 3.02 7.45
N THR A 34 10.96 3.25 7.63
CA THR A 34 9.94 2.38 7.04
C THR A 34 10.01 2.38 5.52
N LEU A 35 10.19 3.55 4.92
CA LEU A 35 10.32 3.66 3.47
C LEU A 35 11.61 3.00 2.97
N ASP A 36 12.71 3.20 3.68
CA ASP A 36 14.02 2.65 3.29
C ASP A 36 14.05 1.12 3.35
N SER A 37 13.24 0.53 4.22
CA SER A 37 13.17 -0.93 4.36
C SER A 37 12.25 -1.59 3.35
N ARG A 38 11.51 -0.83 2.56
CA ARG A 38 10.63 -1.38 1.53
C ARG A 38 11.42 -1.80 0.30
N THR A 39 10.85 -2.76 -0.43
CA THR A 39 11.46 -3.26 -1.66
C THR A 39 10.38 -3.48 -2.72
N ARG A 40 10.74 -3.22 -3.97
CA ARG A 40 9.93 -3.59 -5.14
C ARG A 40 10.51 -4.78 -5.89
N TYR A 41 11.49 -5.44 -5.29
CA TYR A 41 12.08 -6.67 -5.85
C TYR A 41 11.04 -7.78 -5.94
N MET A 42 10.15 -7.85 -4.96
CA MET A 42 9.06 -8.81 -4.93
C MET A 42 7.73 -8.08 -5.01
N THR A 43 6.78 -8.69 -5.71
CA THR A 43 5.40 -8.24 -5.72
C THR A 43 4.48 -9.43 -5.56
N ILE A 44 3.24 -9.18 -5.19
CA ILE A 44 2.24 -10.22 -4.95
C ILE A 44 1.03 -9.94 -5.82
N LEU A 45 0.53 -10.99 -6.45
CA LEU A 45 -0.71 -10.97 -7.20
C LEU A 45 -1.69 -11.95 -6.57
N THR A 46 -2.88 -11.48 -6.25
CA THR A 46 -3.95 -12.34 -5.75
C THR A 46 -5.07 -12.47 -6.78
N GLU A 47 -5.66 -13.64 -6.82
CA GLU A 47 -6.80 -13.92 -7.69
C GLU A 47 -8.00 -14.35 -6.85
N ASN A 48 -9.09 -13.60 -6.94
CA ASN A 48 -10.39 -13.92 -6.32
C ASN A 48 -10.30 -14.30 -4.84
N THR A 49 -9.76 -13.39 -4.02
CA THR A 49 -9.74 -13.56 -2.57
C THR A 49 -11.12 -13.23 -2.00
N TYR A 50 -11.86 -14.26 -1.60
CA TYR A 50 -13.25 -14.11 -1.17
C TYR A 50 -13.41 -13.57 0.25
N HIS A 51 -12.58 -14.06 1.19
CA HIS A 51 -12.75 -13.71 2.59
C HIS A 51 -11.95 -12.45 2.96
N ALA A 52 -12.63 -11.51 3.62
CA ALA A 52 -12.00 -10.28 4.07
C ALA A 52 -10.84 -10.53 5.04
N GLN A 53 -10.90 -11.60 5.84
CA GLN A 53 -9.83 -11.97 6.75
C GLN A 53 -8.56 -12.37 6.00
N ASN A 54 -8.68 -13.12 4.90
CA ASN A 54 -7.54 -13.50 4.09
C ASN A 54 -6.91 -12.29 3.41
N ALA A 55 -7.75 -11.39 2.90
CA ALA A 55 -7.28 -10.14 2.31
C ALA A 55 -6.54 -9.28 3.34
N SER A 56 -7.09 -9.17 4.54
CA SER A 56 -6.47 -8.40 5.63
C SER A 56 -5.14 -9.01 6.07
N ALA A 57 -5.08 -10.32 6.20
CA ALA A 57 -3.86 -11.02 6.57
C ALA A 57 -2.76 -10.78 5.53
N LEU A 58 -3.09 -10.85 4.25
CA LEU A 58 -2.14 -10.61 3.17
C LEU A 58 -1.58 -9.18 3.23
N VAL A 59 -2.43 -8.19 3.42
CA VAL A 59 -1.99 -6.80 3.54
C VAL A 59 -1.05 -6.61 4.73
N ARG A 60 -1.35 -7.21 5.87
CA ARG A 60 -0.50 -7.15 7.05
C ARG A 60 0.85 -7.81 6.82
N HIS A 61 0.88 -8.96 6.16
CA HIS A 61 2.14 -9.65 5.85
C HIS A 61 2.98 -8.84 4.88
N CYS A 62 2.39 -8.26 3.86
CA CYS A 62 3.12 -7.44 2.90
C CYS A 62 3.71 -6.20 3.58
N GLU A 63 2.98 -5.58 4.48
CA GLU A 63 3.50 -4.45 5.24
C GLU A 63 4.69 -4.88 6.10
N ALA A 64 4.57 -6.00 6.79
CA ALA A 64 5.63 -6.51 7.68
C ALA A 64 6.92 -6.85 6.92
N PHE A 65 6.80 -7.36 5.70
CA PHE A 65 7.95 -7.73 4.88
C PHE A 65 8.41 -6.62 3.92
N GLY A 66 7.79 -5.46 3.98
CA GLY A 66 8.20 -4.33 3.17
C GLY A 66 7.84 -4.43 1.69
N VAL A 67 6.80 -5.19 1.36
CA VAL A 67 6.28 -5.30 -0.01
C VAL A 67 5.21 -4.22 -0.20
N PRO A 68 5.46 -3.16 -0.99
CA PRO A 68 4.56 -2.00 -1.05
C PRO A 68 3.35 -2.19 -1.97
N ASP A 69 3.43 -3.11 -2.93
CA ASP A 69 2.39 -3.26 -3.94
C ASP A 69 1.76 -4.64 -3.88
N ILE A 70 0.43 -4.69 -3.85
CA ILE A 70 -0.35 -5.92 -3.97
C ILE A 70 -1.29 -5.77 -5.15
N HIS A 71 -1.06 -6.56 -6.19
CA HIS A 71 -1.95 -6.60 -7.35
C HIS A 71 -3.10 -7.56 -7.09
N THR A 72 -4.30 -7.18 -7.47
CA THR A 72 -5.47 -8.02 -7.28
C THR A 72 -6.23 -8.19 -8.59
N THR A 73 -6.71 -9.41 -8.82
CA THR A 73 -7.73 -9.66 -9.84
C THR A 73 -8.97 -10.19 -9.14
N ALA A 74 -10.12 -9.64 -9.49
CA ALA A 74 -11.35 -9.96 -8.80
C ALA A 74 -12.49 -10.02 -9.80
N THR A 75 -12.60 -11.17 -10.47
CA THR A 75 -13.69 -11.41 -11.43
C THR A 75 -14.97 -11.86 -10.75
N ARG A 76 -14.87 -12.55 -9.61
CA ARG A 76 -16.00 -13.12 -8.88
C ARG A 76 -16.30 -12.42 -7.56
N CYS A 77 -15.35 -11.68 -7.02
CA CYS A 77 -15.48 -11.00 -5.74
C CYS A 77 -14.60 -9.76 -5.72
N LYS A 78 -14.77 -8.91 -4.71
CA LYS A 78 -13.92 -7.74 -4.51
C LYS A 78 -12.85 -8.06 -3.47
N PHE A 79 -11.63 -7.62 -3.73
CA PHE A 79 -10.59 -7.63 -2.71
C PHE A 79 -10.87 -6.49 -1.73
N ASN A 80 -11.34 -6.83 -0.54
CA ASN A 80 -11.80 -5.87 0.44
C ASN A 80 -11.30 -6.22 1.84
N PRO A 81 -10.07 -5.79 2.18
CA PRO A 81 -9.52 -6.05 3.51
C PRO A 81 -10.37 -5.39 4.60
N ASN A 82 -10.51 -6.08 5.73
CA ASN A 82 -11.20 -5.54 6.88
C ASN A 82 -10.28 -4.54 7.59
N VAL A 83 -10.68 -3.26 7.61
CA VAL A 83 -9.87 -2.16 8.17
C VAL A 83 -9.54 -2.38 9.64
N ASN A 84 -10.47 -2.98 10.38
CA ASN A 84 -10.26 -3.24 11.81
C ASN A 84 -9.15 -4.27 12.05
N ASN A 85 -8.96 -5.20 11.13
CA ASN A 85 -7.94 -6.23 11.23
C ASN A 85 -6.59 -5.78 10.68
N VAL A 86 -6.59 -4.84 9.76
CA VAL A 86 -5.36 -4.33 9.15
C VAL A 86 -4.67 -3.29 10.04
N ARG A 87 -5.44 -2.47 10.74
CA ARG A 87 -4.96 -1.49 11.73
C ARG A 87 -3.91 -0.52 11.16
N GLY A 88 -4.22 0.03 10.01
CA GLY A 88 -3.40 1.07 9.42
C GLY A 88 -2.43 0.68 8.33
N PRO A 89 -1.92 -0.58 8.21
CA PRO A 89 -1.02 -0.93 7.10
C PRO A 89 -1.59 -0.67 5.71
N ASP A 90 -2.91 -0.65 5.56
CA ASP A 90 -3.59 -0.34 4.32
C ASP A 90 -3.26 1.07 3.80
N HIS A 91 -2.82 1.98 4.66
CA HIS A 91 -2.39 3.32 4.27
C HIS A 91 -0.99 3.34 3.62
N TRP A 92 -0.22 2.27 3.80
CA TRP A 92 1.17 2.18 3.34
C TRP A 92 1.34 1.33 2.08
N ILE A 93 0.29 0.62 1.67
CA ILE A 93 0.35 -0.36 0.60
C ILE A 93 -0.52 0.09 -0.56
N ASP A 94 0.03 0.02 -1.76
CA ASP A 94 -0.70 0.26 -3.00
C ASP A 94 -1.42 -1.02 -3.42
N LEU A 95 -2.67 -0.87 -3.86
CA LEU A 95 -3.53 -1.99 -4.25
C LEU A 95 -4.03 -1.82 -5.69
N PRO A 96 -3.16 -1.98 -6.71
CA PRO A 96 -3.62 -1.97 -8.09
C PRO A 96 -4.62 -3.09 -8.35
N ARG A 97 -5.77 -2.74 -8.93
CA ARG A 97 -6.85 -3.69 -9.18
C ARG A 97 -6.95 -3.95 -10.68
N HIS A 98 -6.98 -5.20 -11.04
CA HIS A 98 -7.10 -5.65 -12.42
C HIS A 98 -8.42 -6.41 -12.59
N ARG A 99 -9.05 -6.26 -13.75
CA ARG A 99 -10.35 -6.90 -14.00
C ARG A 99 -10.21 -8.40 -14.21
N THR A 100 -9.15 -8.80 -14.88
CA THR A 100 -8.88 -10.21 -15.20
C THR A 100 -7.39 -10.48 -15.03
N PRO A 101 -6.97 -11.76 -14.90
CA PRO A 101 -5.55 -12.09 -14.82
C PRO A 101 -4.75 -11.65 -16.04
N ALA A 102 -5.40 -11.46 -17.19
CA ALA A 102 -4.76 -11.02 -18.42
C ALA A 102 -4.66 -9.49 -18.55
N ALA A 103 -5.31 -8.75 -17.68
CA ALA A 103 -5.37 -7.29 -17.77
C ALA A 103 -4.10 -6.59 -17.28
#